data_5d65aef35bc9f854ddb1f8fd6ba0fa17
#
_entry.id   5d65aef35bc9f854ddb1f8fd6ba0fa17
#
_cell.length_a   1.000
_cell.length_b   1.000
_cell.length_c   1.000
_cell.angle_alpha   90.00
_cell.angle_beta   90.00
_cell.angle_gamma   90.00
#
_symmetry.space_group_name_H-M   'P 1'
#
loop_
_entity.id
_entity.type
_entity.pdbx_description
1 polymer ?
#
loop_
_entity_poly.entity_id
_entity_poly.type
_entity_poly.pdbx_seq_one_letter_code
_entity_poly.pdbx_strand_id
1 'polypeptide(L)'
;WKAVVNPDSESLKSRFHQMQHHRTNYMINRELMLEEKDYCSPQLFNLADEFLQVNQKSDNWLLQLECFDPHEPFHAPERFRQKYETSYKGPILDWPIYDRVKETPEEIAELRANYAALVTMTDEYFGRLLDIFDEKEMWSDTALILTTDHGFLLGEHDWWAKNRMPVYDEIAHIPLMIYHPDFQSEGGTRRKDLTQNIDLMPTFLE
;
A
#
# COMPACT_ATOMS: atom_id res chain seq x y z
N TRP A 1 2.08 10.49 -28.14
CA TRP A 1 2.26 9.67 -26.96
C TRP A 1 2.85 8.32 -27.40
N LYS A 2 4.06 7.97 -26.98
CA LYS A 2 4.62 6.64 -27.25
C LYS A 2 4.20 5.74 -26.11
N ALA A 3 3.48 4.67 -26.40
CA ALA A 3 3.24 3.63 -25.41
C ALA A 3 4.59 3.02 -24.99
N VAL A 4 4.90 3.09 -23.71
CA VAL A 4 6.13 2.53 -23.13
C VAL A 4 6.03 1.00 -23.00
N VAL A 5 4.92 0.40 -23.39
CA VAL A 5 4.66 -1.04 -23.27
C VAL A 5 4.86 -1.70 -24.64
N ASN A 6 5.63 -2.79 -24.64
CA ASN A 6 5.80 -3.59 -25.86
C ASN A 6 4.43 -4.13 -26.32
N PRO A 7 3.91 -3.70 -27.50
CA PRO A 7 2.59 -4.07 -27.97
C PRO A 7 2.46 -5.53 -28.42
N ASP A 8 3.55 -6.30 -28.43
CA ASP A 8 3.60 -7.63 -29.06
C ASP A 8 3.25 -8.80 -28.14
N SER A 9 3.06 -8.55 -26.83
CA SER A 9 2.61 -9.60 -25.91
C SER A 9 1.08 -9.77 -25.99
N GLU A 10 0.62 -10.94 -26.36
CA GLU A 10 -0.82 -11.29 -26.43
C GLU A 10 -1.53 -11.13 -25.08
N SER A 11 -0.88 -11.49 -23.99
CA SER A 11 -1.40 -11.30 -22.64
C SER A 11 -1.54 -9.81 -22.28
N LEU A 12 -0.62 -8.98 -22.73
CA LEU A 12 -0.67 -7.52 -22.57
C LEU A 12 -1.72 -6.87 -23.46
N LYS A 13 -1.93 -7.35 -24.69
CA LYS A 13 -2.97 -6.83 -25.60
C LYS A 13 -4.38 -7.01 -25.01
N SER A 14 -4.69 -8.17 -24.44
CA SER A 14 -6.00 -8.40 -23.80
C SER A 14 -6.17 -7.55 -22.53
N ARG A 15 -5.09 -7.32 -21.78
CA ARG A 15 -5.05 -6.45 -20.59
C ARG A 15 -5.22 -4.98 -20.96
N PHE A 16 -4.62 -4.54 -22.05
CA PHE A 16 -4.71 -3.17 -22.54
C PHE A 16 -6.15 -2.76 -22.88
N HIS A 17 -6.92 -3.65 -23.47
CA HIS A 17 -8.30 -3.35 -23.88
C HIS A 17 -9.26 -3.09 -22.71
N GLN A 18 -9.07 -3.78 -21.58
CA GLN A 18 -9.97 -3.68 -20.43
C GLN A 18 -9.72 -2.44 -19.54
N MET A 19 -8.50 -1.88 -19.55
CA MET A 19 -8.09 -0.81 -18.63
C MET A 19 -7.39 0.37 -19.33
N GLN A 20 -7.64 0.56 -20.60
CA GLN A 20 -6.86 1.45 -21.48
C GLN A 20 -6.71 2.89 -20.97
N HIS A 21 -7.77 3.48 -20.42
CA HIS A 21 -7.71 4.87 -19.93
C HIS A 21 -6.92 5.02 -18.62
N HIS A 22 -7.15 4.15 -17.65
CA HIS A 22 -6.46 4.22 -16.36
C HIS A 22 -4.95 3.95 -16.50
N ARG A 23 -4.58 2.96 -17.29
CA ARG A 23 -3.18 2.64 -17.56
C ARG A 23 -2.44 3.74 -18.32
N THR A 24 -3.09 4.39 -19.27
CA THR A 24 -2.49 5.51 -20.01
C THR A 24 -2.17 6.66 -19.06
N ASN A 25 -3.10 7.05 -18.22
CA ASN A 25 -2.88 8.11 -17.24
C ASN A 25 -1.77 7.76 -16.25
N TYR A 26 -1.75 6.50 -15.80
CA TYR A 26 -0.71 6.03 -14.90
C TYR A 26 0.68 6.04 -15.55
N MET A 27 0.79 5.60 -16.80
CA MET A 27 2.07 5.64 -17.54
C MET A 27 2.58 7.09 -17.70
N ILE A 28 1.68 8.05 -17.88
CA ILE A 28 2.02 9.47 -17.91
C ILE A 28 2.54 9.94 -16.54
N ASN A 29 1.82 9.60 -15.46
CA ASN A 29 2.22 9.97 -14.11
C ASN A 29 3.58 9.36 -13.74
N ARG A 30 3.84 8.12 -14.18
CA ARG A 30 5.11 7.44 -13.96
C ARG A 30 6.30 8.17 -14.62
N GLU A 31 6.09 8.84 -15.76
CA GLU A 31 7.13 9.67 -16.38
C GLU A 31 7.54 10.87 -15.50
N LEU A 32 6.71 11.24 -14.53
CA LEU A 32 6.97 12.31 -13.55
C LEU A 32 7.61 11.79 -12.26
N MET A 33 7.58 10.48 -12.02
CA MET A 33 8.19 9.84 -10.85
C MET A 33 9.66 9.53 -11.12
N LEU A 34 10.48 10.57 -11.14
CA LEU A 34 11.91 10.47 -11.49
C LEU A 34 12.79 10.16 -10.28
N GLU A 35 12.41 10.68 -9.14
CA GLU A 35 13.10 10.48 -7.87
C GLU A 35 12.16 9.81 -6.86
N GLU A 36 12.72 9.19 -5.84
CA GLU A 36 11.93 8.49 -4.81
C GLU A 36 10.90 9.40 -4.13
N LYS A 37 11.24 10.67 -3.90
CA LYS A 37 10.35 11.68 -3.33
C LYS A 37 9.09 11.97 -4.18
N ASP A 38 9.08 11.54 -5.45
CA ASP A 38 7.96 11.77 -6.38
C ASP A 38 6.88 10.68 -6.25
N TYR A 39 7.14 9.62 -5.47
CA TYR A 39 6.19 8.53 -5.24
C TYR A 39 5.18 8.88 -4.14
N CYS A 40 4.02 8.19 -4.16
CA CYS A 40 2.90 8.53 -3.27
C CYS A 40 3.25 8.41 -1.78
N SER A 41 3.79 7.28 -1.32
CA SER A 41 4.16 7.11 0.09
C SER A 41 5.19 8.13 0.56
N PRO A 42 6.34 8.33 -0.15
CA PRO A 42 7.28 9.38 0.20
C PRO A 42 6.66 10.77 0.35
N GLN A 43 5.80 11.18 -0.59
CA GLN A 43 5.13 12.49 -0.52
C GLN A 43 4.22 12.59 0.69
N LEU A 44 3.37 11.56 0.91
CA LEU A 44 2.42 11.54 2.02
C LEU A 44 3.12 11.65 3.37
N PHE A 45 4.15 10.82 3.60
CA PHE A 45 4.85 10.79 4.88
C PHE A 45 5.72 12.03 5.10
N ASN A 46 6.25 12.65 4.05
CA ASN A 46 6.90 13.96 4.16
C ASN A 46 5.92 15.06 4.58
N LEU A 47 4.70 15.08 4.02
CA LEU A 47 3.64 16.00 4.44
C LEU A 47 3.17 15.73 5.88
N ALA A 48 3.14 14.46 6.30
CA ALA A 48 2.86 14.11 7.69
C ALA A 48 3.93 14.64 8.64
N ASP A 49 5.21 14.51 8.28
CA ASP A 49 6.33 15.11 9.04
C ASP A 49 6.16 16.63 9.16
N GLU A 50 5.93 17.34 8.05
CA GLU A 50 5.68 18.78 8.07
C GLU A 50 4.52 19.16 9.02
N PHE A 51 3.41 18.44 8.96
CA PHE A 51 2.26 18.63 9.86
C PHE A 51 2.68 18.46 11.33
N LEU A 52 3.37 17.38 11.64
CA LEU A 52 3.80 17.07 13.01
C LEU A 52 4.84 18.06 13.52
N GLN A 53 5.76 18.53 12.69
CA GLN A 53 6.73 19.59 13.07
C GLN A 53 6.01 20.86 13.55
N VAL A 54 4.90 21.21 12.93
CA VAL A 54 4.15 22.44 13.25
C VAL A 54 3.19 22.22 14.42
N ASN A 55 2.52 21.06 14.48
CA ASN A 55 1.35 20.85 15.34
C ASN A 55 1.60 19.95 16.57
N GLN A 56 2.79 19.36 16.73
CA GLN A 56 3.11 18.44 17.84
C GLN A 56 2.80 19.00 19.26
N LYS A 57 2.80 20.32 19.41
CA LYS A 57 2.51 20.99 20.69
C LYS A 57 1.09 21.55 20.77
N SER A 58 0.28 21.31 19.75
CA SER A 58 -1.13 21.72 19.73
C SER A 58 -2.00 20.61 20.30
N ASP A 59 -3.04 20.97 21.01
CA ASP A 59 -4.01 20.02 21.53
C ASP A 59 -5.12 19.73 20.49
N ASN A 60 -5.76 18.58 20.63
CA ASN A 60 -7.00 18.25 19.95
C ASN A 60 -6.90 18.23 18.42
N TRP A 61 -5.84 17.70 17.86
CA TRP A 61 -5.75 17.43 16.43
C TRP A 61 -6.01 15.96 16.09
N LEU A 62 -6.54 15.72 14.93
CA LEU A 62 -6.64 14.43 14.27
C LEU A 62 -5.92 14.51 12.93
N LEU A 63 -4.98 13.63 12.69
CA LEU A 63 -4.32 13.47 11.40
C LEU A 63 -4.71 12.12 10.79
N GLN A 64 -5.41 12.14 9.67
CA GLN A 64 -5.67 10.96 8.87
C GLN A 64 -4.73 10.92 7.66
N LEU A 65 -3.97 9.85 7.55
CA LEU A 65 -3.07 9.60 6.42
C LEU A 65 -3.66 8.49 5.55
N GLU A 66 -4.14 8.86 4.37
CA GLU A 66 -4.60 7.90 3.37
C GLU A 66 -3.47 7.58 2.40
N CYS A 67 -2.73 6.50 2.69
CA CYS A 67 -1.68 6.02 1.82
C CYS A 67 -2.29 5.22 0.67
N PHE A 68 -2.03 5.64 -0.57
CA PHE A 68 -2.48 4.90 -1.74
C PHE A 68 -1.77 3.55 -1.88
N ASP A 69 -0.48 3.51 -1.55
CA ASP A 69 0.29 2.27 -1.58
C ASP A 69 -0.12 1.34 -0.41
N PRO A 70 -0.15 0.04 -0.58
CA PRO A 70 0.33 -0.74 -1.72
C PRO A 70 -0.74 -1.07 -2.79
N HIS A 71 -1.67 -0.18 -3.08
CA HIS A 71 -2.64 -0.34 -4.17
C HIS A 71 -1.93 -0.50 -5.52
N GLU A 72 -2.49 -1.24 -6.43
CA GLU A 72 -1.96 -1.33 -7.79
C GLU A 72 -2.09 0.04 -8.53
N PRO A 73 -1.16 0.39 -9.39
CA PRO A 73 -0.04 -0.42 -9.93
C PRO A 73 1.12 -0.57 -8.95
N PHE A 74 1.68 -1.76 -8.90
CA PHE A 74 2.77 -2.10 -7.98
C PHE A 74 4.11 -1.55 -8.49
N HIS A 75 4.27 -0.25 -8.35
CA HIS A 75 5.44 0.48 -8.81
C HIS A 75 6.20 1.13 -7.66
N ALA A 76 7.36 0.61 -7.37
CA ALA A 76 8.28 1.14 -6.38
C ALA A 76 9.61 1.59 -7.01
N PRO A 77 10.38 2.49 -6.38
CA PRO A 77 11.73 2.81 -6.77
C PRO A 77 12.63 1.59 -6.87
N GLU A 78 13.64 1.67 -7.73
CA GLU A 78 14.55 0.56 -8.05
C GLU A 78 15.16 -0.09 -6.80
N ARG A 79 15.59 0.71 -5.81
CA ARG A 79 16.22 0.19 -4.58
C ARG A 79 15.33 -0.76 -3.77
N PHE A 80 14.01 -0.63 -3.88
CA PHE A 80 13.07 -1.56 -3.25
C PHE A 80 12.86 -2.78 -4.11
N ARG A 81 12.72 -2.62 -5.44
CA ARG A 81 12.54 -3.74 -6.38
C ARG A 81 13.72 -4.70 -6.38
N GLN A 82 14.94 -4.19 -6.27
CA GLN A 82 16.17 -5.01 -6.19
C GLN A 82 16.21 -5.96 -4.98
N LYS A 83 15.40 -5.72 -3.96
CA LYS A 83 15.27 -6.66 -2.82
C LYS A 83 14.49 -7.94 -3.20
N TYR A 84 13.77 -7.92 -4.30
CA TYR A 84 12.84 -8.97 -4.74
C TYR A 84 13.07 -9.36 -6.20
N GLU A 85 14.32 -9.50 -6.61
CA GLU A 85 14.66 -9.88 -7.99
C GLU A 85 14.05 -11.22 -8.39
N THR A 86 13.53 -11.27 -9.63
CA THR A 86 12.95 -12.47 -10.23
C THR A 86 13.68 -12.87 -11.50
N SER A 87 13.37 -14.04 -12.03
CA SER A 87 13.85 -14.48 -13.35
C SER A 87 13.11 -13.86 -14.52
N TYR A 88 12.03 -13.13 -14.26
CA TYR A 88 11.19 -12.52 -15.30
C TYR A 88 11.97 -11.49 -16.13
N LYS A 89 11.86 -11.60 -17.46
CA LYS A 89 12.56 -10.72 -18.43
C LYS A 89 11.59 -10.09 -19.43
N GLY A 90 10.30 -10.16 -19.12
CA GLY A 90 9.25 -9.58 -19.97
C GLY A 90 9.06 -8.08 -19.77
N PRO A 91 8.01 -7.52 -20.38
CA PRO A 91 7.60 -6.14 -20.17
C PRO A 91 7.18 -5.87 -18.74
N ILE A 92 7.06 -4.59 -18.34
CA ILE A 92 6.62 -4.19 -17.01
C ILE A 92 5.29 -4.88 -16.65
N LEU A 93 5.29 -5.55 -15.50
CA LEU A 93 4.18 -6.32 -14.97
C LEU A 93 3.91 -5.88 -13.51
N ASP A 94 3.17 -4.81 -13.37
CA ASP A 94 2.90 -4.15 -12.08
C ASP A 94 1.40 -4.01 -11.77
N TRP A 95 0.54 -4.55 -12.65
CA TRP A 95 -0.91 -4.42 -12.51
C TRP A 95 -1.62 -5.71 -12.93
N PRO A 96 -2.00 -6.58 -12.01
CA PRO A 96 -2.72 -7.80 -12.34
C PRO A 96 -4.12 -7.51 -12.87
N ILE A 97 -4.67 -8.43 -13.65
CA ILE A 97 -6.08 -8.36 -14.07
C ILE A 97 -6.96 -8.83 -12.91
N TYR A 98 -8.11 -8.22 -12.75
CA TYR A 98 -9.14 -8.65 -11.80
C TYR A 98 -9.91 -9.86 -12.35
N ASP A 99 -9.27 -11.02 -12.35
CA ASP A 99 -9.79 -12.27 -12.93
C ASP A 99 -9.05 -13.48 -12.34
N ARG A 100 -9.38 -14.67 -12.86
CA ARG A 100 -8.62 -15.91 -12.59
C ARG A 100 -7.16 -15.75 -13.01
N VAL A 101 -6.30 -16.44 -12.30
CA VAL A 101 -4.87 -16.51 -12.65
C VAL A 101 -4.70 -17.16 -14.02
N LYS A 102 -4.02 -16.48 -14.92
CA LYS A 102 -3.68 -16.94 -16.28
C LYS A 102 -2.20 -16.76 -16.60
N GLU A 103 -1.51 -16.20 -15.65
CA GLU A 103 -0.09 -15.85 -15.71
C GLU A 103 0.77 -17.10 -15.56
N THR A 104 1.94 -17.08 -16.18
CA THR A 104 2.99 -18.08 -15.96
C THR A 104 3.56 -17.97 -14.54
N PRO A 105 4.21 -19.02 -14.02
CA PRO A 105 4.86 -18.94 -12.71
C PRO A 105 5.84 -17.77 -12.57
N GLU A 106 6.58 -17.43 -13.64
CA GLU A 106 7.51 -16.30 -13.66
C GLU A 106 6.78 -14.95 -13.59
N GLU A 107 5.65 -14.82 -14.30
CA GLU A 107 4.81 -13.60 -14.23
C GLU A 107 4.16 -13.44 -12.86
N ILE A 108 3.69 -14.53 -12.25
CA ILE A 108 3.15 -14.52 -10.88
C ILE A 108 4.23 -14.07 -9.89
N ALA A 109 5.44 -14.62 -10.01
CA ALA A 109 6.57 -14.25 -9.15
C ALA A 109 6.89 -12.76 -9.29
N GLU A 110 6.89 -12.22 -10.52
CA GLU A 110 7.15 -10.81 -10.79
C GLU A 110 6.09 -9.89 -10.18
N LEU A 111 4.80 -10.20 -10.34
CA LEU A 111 3.71 -9.43 -9.75
C LEU A 111 3.81 -9.39 -8.21
N ARG A 112 4.09 -10.53 -7.59
CA ARG A 112 4.30 -10.63 -6.14
C ARG A 112 5.53 -9.86 -5.67
N ALA A 113 6.62 -9.92 -6.42
CA ALA A 113 7.86 -9.19 -6.14
C ALA A 113 7.64 -7.67 -6.19
N ASN A 114 6.92 -7.18 -7.20
CA ASN A 114 6.59 -5.76 -7.33
C ASN A 114 5.66 -5.29 -6.20
N TYR A 115 4.66 -6.09 -5.80
CA TYR A 115 3.84 -5.81 -4.62
C TYR A 115 4.69 -5.76 -3.34
N ALA A 116 5.56 -6.74 -3.12
CA ALA A 116 6.43 -6.79 -1.94
C ALA A 116 7.37 -5.57 -1.87
N ALA A 117 7.89 -5.13 -3.01
CA ALA A 117 8.72 -3.93 -3.10
C ALA A 117 7.94 -2.67 -2.69
N LEU A 118 6.68 -2.56 -3.12
CA LEU A 118 5.81 -1.44 -2.77
C LEU A 118 5.45 -1.43 -1.27
N VAL A 119 5.09 -2.60 -0.71
CA VAL A 119 4.88 -2.76 0.74
C VAL A 119 6.13 -2.38 1.53
N THR A 120 7.31 -2.81 1.08
CA THR A 120 8.58 -2.47 1.75
C THR A 120 8.86 -0.97 1.73
N MET A 121 8.51 -0.27 0.65
CA MET A 121 8.60 1.19 0.58
C MET A 121 7.67 1.83 1.61
N THR A 122 6.41 1.43 1.62
CA THR A 122 5.40 1.97 2.55
C THR A 122 5.80 1.73 4.00
N ASP A 123 6.26 0.53 4.32
CA ASP A 123 6.75 0.15 5.66
C ASP A 123 7.95 1.01 6.11
N GLU A 124 8.92 1.24 5.22
CA GLU A 124 10.07 2.09 5.53
C GLU A 124 9.65 3.54 5.82
N TYR A 125 8.72 4.08 5.03
CA TYR A 125 8.22 5.44 5.26
C TYR A 125 7.32 5.55 6.48
N PHE A 126 6.53 4.53 6.79
CA PHE A 126 5.83 4.44 8.06
C PHE A 126 6.80 4.35 9.25
N GLY A 127 7.89 3.62 9.11
CA GLY A 127 8.97 3.59 10.11
C GLY A 127 9.52 4.98 10.43
N ARG A 128 9.71 5.85 9.43
CA ARG A 128 10.13 7.24 9.65
C ARG A 128 9.10 8.06 10.46
N LEU A 129 7.81 7.78 10.28
CA LEU A 129 6.77 8.38 11.13
C LEU A 129 6.92 7.94 12.58
N LEU A 130 7.24 6.66 12.83
CA LEU A 130 7.50 6.14 14.18
C LEU A 130 8.75 6.78 14.79
N ASP A 131 9.81 7.01 14.00
CA ASP A 131 11.01 7.72 14.45
C ASP A 131 10.67 9.16 14.93
N ILE A 132 9.72 9.85 14.26
CA ILE A 132 9.24 11.17 14.72
C ILE A 132 8.51 11.06 16.06
N PHE A 133 7.70 10.01 16.26
CA PHE A 133 7.04 9.77 17.53
C PHE A 133 8.04 9.56 18.66
N ASP A 134 9.14 8.84 18.40
CA ASP A 134 10.23 8.64 19.35
C ASP A 134 10.98 9.95 19.62
N GLU A 135 11.39 10.67 18.59
CA GLU A 135 12.16 11.93 18.70
C GLU A 135 11.38 13.04 19.41
N LYS A 136 10.07 13.08 19.24
CA LYS A 136 9.19 14.12 19.80
C LYS A 136 8.49 13.69 21.09
N GLU A 137 8.78 12.49 21.59
CA GLU A 137 8.17 11.93 22.81
C GLU A 137 6.62 11.84 22.74
N MET A 138 6.08 11.64 21.52
CA MET A 138 4.63 11.70 21.26
C MET A 138 3.85 10.51 21.81
N TRP A 139 4.52 9.42 22.17
CA TRP A 139 3.90 8.24 22.76
C TRP A 139 3.21 8.50 24.11
N SER A 140 3.51 9.64 24.75
CA SER A 140 2.92 10.00 26.04
C SER A 140 1.51 10.58 25.95
N ASP A 141 1.11 11.12 24.78
CA ASP A 141 -0.10 11.89 24.60
C ASP A 141 -0.84 11.68 23.27
N THR A 142 -0.25 10.91 22.37
CA THR A 142 -0.77 10.71 21.02
C THR A 142 -1.08 9.24 20.76
N ALA A 143 -2.31 8.95 20.36
CA ALA A 143 -2.71 7.61 19.88
C ALA A 143 -2.32 7.42 18.42
N LEU A 144 -1.98 6.20 18.03
CA LEU A 144 -1.66 5.82 16.66
C LEU A 144 -2.47 4.60 16.24
N ILE A 145 -3.14 4.69 15.11
CA ILE A 145 -3.92 3.59 14.54
C ILE A 145 -3.44 3.32 13.12
N LEU A 146 -3.13 2.07 12.85
CA LEU A 146 -2.80 1.57 11.52
C LEU A 146 -3.82 0.52 11.09
N THR A 147 -4.43 0.73 9.94
CA THR A 147 -5.37 -0.21 9.32
C THR A 147 -5.36 -0.04 7.79
N THR A 148 -6.17 -0.85 7.11
CA THR A 148 -6.46 -0.70 5.68
C THR A 148 -7.95 -0.90 5.44
N ASP A 149 -8.45 -0.61 4.25
CA ASP A 149 -9.85 -0.76 3.87
C ASP A 149 -10.22 -2.22 3.52
N HIS A 150 -9.34 -2.94 2.84
CA HIS A 150 -9.47 -4.34 2.45
C HIS A 150 -8.12 -4.91 2.03
N GLY A 151 -8.05 -6.23 1.89
CA GLY A 151 -6.90 -6.92 1.35
C GLY A 151 -6.94 -7.08 -0.18
N PHE A 152 -6.04 -7.92 -0.68
CA PHE A 152 -5.84 -8.13 -2.11
C PHE A 152 -5.30 -9.55 -2.36
N LEU A 153 -5.88 -10.28 -3.31
CA LEU A 153 -5.38 -11.60 -3.72
C LEU A 153 -4.21 -11.45 -4.70
N LEU A 154 -3.13 -12.13 -4.40
CA LEU A 154 -1.91 -12.18 -5.20
C LEU A 154 -1.73 -13.57 -5.86
N GLY A 155 -2.83 -14.15 -6.31
CA GLY A 155 -2.88 -15.48 -6.93
C GLY A 155 -3.38 -16.59 -5.99
N GLU A 156 -3.72 -16.27 -4.74
CA GLU A 156 -4.39 -17.20 -3.84
C GLU A 156 -5.77 -17.58 -4.42
N HIS A 157 -6.21 -18.80 -4.14
CA HIS A 157 -7.50 -19.33 -4.63
C HIS A 157 -7.68 -19.26 -6.16
N ASP A 158 -6.57 -19.18 -6.90
CA ASP A 158 -6.58 -19.01 -8.36
C ASP A 158 -7.22 -17.69 -8.81
N TRP A 159 -7.06 -16.61 -8.01
CA TRP A 159 -7.57 -15.28 -8.31
C TRP A 159 -6.53 -14.17 -8.09
N TRP A 160 -6.66 -13.13 -8.91
CA TRP A 160 -6.00 -11.84 -8.69
C TRP A 160 -6.99 -10.79 -8.20
N ALA A 161 -6.46 -9.87 -7.39
CA ALA A 161 -7.13 -8.64 -7.01
C ALA A 161 -8.31 -8.80 -6.04
N LYS A 162 -9.39 -8.10 -6.29
CA LYS A 162 -10.55 -7.90 -5.41
C LYS A 162 -11.84 -7.72 -6.23
N ASN A 163 -13.00 -7.76 -5.61
CA ASN A 163 -14.32 -7.40 -6.18
C ASN A 163 -15.00 -8.44 -7.09
N ARG A 164 -14.33 -9.48 -7.57
CA ARG A 164 -14.92 -10.46 -8.51
C ARG A 164 -15.01 -11.89 -7.98
N MET A 165 -14.37 -12.15 -6.86
CA MET A 165 -14.31 -13.47 -6.22
C MET A 165 -15.12 -13.44 -4.92
N PRO A 166 -15.39 -14.60 -4.31
CA PRO A 166 -15.87 -14.67 -2.93
C PRO A 166 -14.96 -13.89 -1.99
N VAL A 167 -15.52 -13.37 -0.90
CA VAL A 167 -14.73 -12.67 0.12
C VAL A 167 -13.94 -13.72 0.90
N TYR A 168 -12.66 -13.85 0.56
CA TYR A 168 -11.70 -14.70 1.27
C TYR A 168 -11.07 -13.93 2.45
N ASP A 169 -10.43 -14.67 3.36
CA ASP A 169 -9.76 -14.07 4.52
C ASP A 169 -8.72 -13.02 4.11
N GLU A 170 -7.98 -13.27 3.04
CA GLU A 170 -6.98 -12.33 2.51
C GLU A 170 -7.60 -10.98 2.10
N ILE A 171 -8.90 -10.93 1.85
CA ILE A 171 -9.63 -9.69 1.52
C ILE A 171 -10.23 -9.05 2.76
N ALA A 172 -10.79 -9.85 3.69
CA ALA A 172 -11.62 -9.36 4.78
C ALA A 172 -10.89 -9.26 6.12
N HIS A 173 -9.89 -10.10 6.36
CA HIS A 173 -9.12 -10.13 7.59
C HIS A 173 -7.97 -9.14 7.50
N ILE A 174 -8.30 -7.87 7.59
CA ILE A 174 -7.35 -6.75 7.49
C ILE A 174 -6.62 -6.51 8.81
N PRO A 175 -5.39 -5.96 8.77
CA PRO A 175 -4.68 -5.55 9.98
C PRO A 175 -5.38 -4.38 10.66
N LEU A 176 -5.42 -4.44 11.99
CA LEU A 176 -5.74 -3.30 12.85
C LEU A 176 -4.74 -3.29 14.01
N MET A 177 -3.92 -2.25 14.06
CA MET A 177 -2.96 -2.03 15.13
C MET A 177 -3.30 -0.71 15.81
N ILE A 178 -3.42 -0.73 17.13
CA ILE A 178 -3.77 0.44 17.93
C ILE A 178 -2.74 0.61 19.02
N TYR A 179 -2.18 1.80 19.10
CA TYR A 179 -1.47 2.30 20.25
C TYR A 179 -2.26 3.42 20.89
N HIS A 180 -2.37 3.40 22.21
CA HIS A 180 -2.99 4.46 22.99
C HIS A 180 -2.20 4.70 24.28
N PRO A 181 -1.89 5.95 24.66
CA PRO A 181 -1.06 6.25 25.83
C PRO A 181 -1.62 5.67 27.13
N ASP A 182 -2.94 5.68 27.34
CA ASP A 182 -3.56 5.15 28.56
C ASP A 182 -3.51 3.62 28.67
N PHE A 183 -3.23 2.89 27.58
CA PHE A 183 -3.22 1.43 27.53
C PHE A 183 -1.84 0.84 27.26
N GLN A 184 -0.77 1.57 27.59
CA GLN A 184 0.61 1.11 27.34
C GLN A 184 0.93 -0.26 27.98
N SER A 185 0.32 -0.56 29.13
CA SER A 185 0.50 -1.85 29.82
C SER A 185 -0.03 -3.04 29.01
N GLU A 186 -0.86 -2.81 28.01
CA GLU A 186 -1.41 -3.82 27.12
C GLU A 186 -0.62 -3.98 25.83
N GLY A 187 0.48 -3.26 25.67
CA GLY A 187 1.35 -3.32 24.50
C GLY A 187 1.79 -4.74 24.15
N GLY A 188 1.78 -5.07 22.86
CA GLY A 188 2.10 -6.39 22.33
C GLY A 188 1.02 -7.45 22.49
N THR A 189 -0.15 -7.11 23.06
CA THR A 189 -1.28 -8.06 23.17
C THR A 189 -1.97 -8.24 21.82
N ARG A 190 -2.54 -9.44 21.60
CA ARG A 190 -3.43 -9.72 20.45
C ARG A 190 -4.85 -9.89 20.93
N ARG A 191 -5.73 -9.09 20.39
CA ARG A 191 -7.18 -9.20 20.61
C ARG A 191 -7.79 -10.12 19.55
N LYS A 192 -8.89 -10.78 19.93
CA LYS A 192 -9.64 -11.70 19.04
C LYS A 192 -11.08 -11.26 18.82
N ASP A 193 -11.41 -10.10 19.32
CA ASP A 193 -12.73 -9.50 19.17
C ASP A 193 -12.96 -9.14 17.71
N LEU A 194 -14.17 -9.34 17.24
CA LEU A 194 -14.55 -8.95 15.88
C LEU A 194 -14.73 -7.43 15.84
N THR A 195 -13.97 -6.80 14.96
CA THR A 195 -14.00 -5.35 14.74
C THR A 195 -14.13 -5.07 13.24
N GLN A 196 -14.62 -3.91 12.90
CA GLN A 196 -14.71 -3.41 11.53
C GLN A 196 -14.26 -1.95 11.46
N ASN A 197 -13.87 -1.50 10.27
CA ASN A 197 -13.47 -0.10 10.08
C ASN A 197 -14.59 0.90 10.46
N ILE A 198 -15.85 0.49 10.37
CA ILE A 198 -17.00 1.31 10.80
C ILE A 198 -16.97 1.63 12.29
N ASP A 199 -16.28 0.83 13.10
CA ASP A 199 -16.18 1.03 14.55
C ASP A 199 -15.17 2.14 14.91
N LEU A 200 -14.28 2.53 14.00
CA LEU A 200 -13.23 3.52 14.27
C LEU A 200 -13.81 4.91 14.56
N MET A 201 -14.74 5.40 13.72
CA MET A 201 -15.27 6.74 13.89
C MET A 201 -16.01 6.93 15.23
N PRO A 202 -16.93 6.06 15.68
CA PRO A 202 -17.51 6.19 17.01
C PRO A 202 -16.45 6.10 18.11
N THR A 203 -15.43 5.24 17.97
CA THR A 203 -14.33 5.15 18.95
C THR A 203 -13.53 6.45 19.09
N PHE A 204 -13.36 7.22 18.01
CA PHE A 204 -12.68 8.53 18.08
C PHE A 204 -13.54 9.62 18.72
N LEU A 205 -14.84 9.45 18.74
CA LEU A 205 -15.79 10.45 19.26
C LEU A 205 -16.13 10.26 20.75
N GLU A 206 -15.80 9.12 21.34
CA GLU A 206 -15.97 8.80 22.77
C GLU A 206 -14.80 9.26 23.61
#